data_a2d71dfad874b1fcaa8b68f62115e9a3
#
_entry.id   a2d71dfad874b1fcaa8b68f62115e9a3
#
_cell.length_a   1.000
_cell.length_b   1.000
_cell.length_c   1.000
_cell.angle_alpha   90.00
_cell.angle_beta   90.00
_cell.angle_gamma   90.00
#
_symmetry.space_group_name_H-M   'P 1'
#
loop_
_entity.id
_entity.type
_entity.pdbx_description
1 polymer ?
#
loop_
_entity_poly.entity_id
_entity_poly.type
_entity_poly.pdbx_seq_one_letter_code
_entity_poly.pdbx_strand_id
1 'polypeptide(L)'
;TVISGLTVVLPNGDIINTGSRTKKTSAGYNLTNLFIGSEGTLGIITEVQLRLSPIPESIMSAVCHFPTLENAVQTAQQVIQYGVPIARIEMLNKDQMGISINYSKLKDIEAVPTLFFEFHGSEASNNENIKIVEEISKDNNGSSFKWAKDLEERNKLWKARWDVYYSVKALINNGRVYSTDVCLPISNITECVNYAEEQAKKFGLRAPMVGHLGDGNFHVLLPFDPENKETYKKIREFNDLLINKALELKGTITGEHGVGLHKKEYLLKEHADNIPLMKLIKRSIDQNNIMNPGKIFDLN
;
A
#
# COMPACT_ATOMS: atom_id res chain seq x y z
N THR A 1 -2.70 -11.09 -11.29
CA THR A 1 -3.88 -10.68 -10.49
C THR A 1 -4.63 -11.90 -9.95
N VAL A 2 -5.25 -11.77 -8.78
CA VAL A 2 -6.10 -12.82 -8.19
C VAL A 2 -7.48 -12.88 -8.87
N ILE A 3 -7.88 -11.83 -9.60
CA ILE A 3 -9.17 -11.76 -10.30
C ILE A 3 -9.04 -12.42 -11.67
N SER A 4 -9.90 -13.39 -11.95
CA SER A 4 -9.95 -14.14 -13.22
C SER A 4 -11.14 -13.78 -14.09
N GLY A 5 -12.17 -13.13 -13.53
CA GLY A 5 -13.37 -12.71 -14.26
C GLY A 5 -14.28 -11.83 -13.40
N LEU A 6 -15.19 -11.14 -14.06
CA LEU A 6 -16.17 -10.24 -13.45
C LEU A 6 -17.53 -10.42 -14.11
N THR A 7 -18.60 -10.24 -13.35
CA THR A 7 -19.93 -9.92 -13.87
C THR A 7 -20.15 -8.42 -13.72
N VAL A 8 -20.48 -7.73 -14.81
CA VAL A 8 -20.58 -6.26 -14.85
C VAL A 8 -21.90 -5.85 -15.48
N VAL A 9 -22.61 -4.93 -14.83
CA VAL A 9 -23.78 -4.24 -15.40
C VAL A 9 -23.30 -2.97 -16.10
N LEU A 10 -23.54 -2.88 -17.40
CA LEU A 10 -23.18 -1.73 -18.24
C LEU A 10 -24.18 -0.58 -18.11
N PRO A 11 -23.84 0.65 -18.55
CA PRO A 11 -24.74 1.81 -18.50
C PRO A 11 -26.07 1.65 -19.22
N ASN A 12 -26.12 0.80 -20.24
CA ASN A 12 -27.34 0.50 -20.98
C ASN A 12 -28.21 -0.60 -20.33
N GLY A 13 -27.78 -1.16 -19.21
CA GLY A 13 -28.45 -2.24 -18.49
C GLY A 13 -28.03 -3.65 -18.89
N ASP A 14 -27.21 -3.80 -19.91
CA ASP A 14 -26.71 -5.12 -20.31
C ASP A 14 -25.80 -5.70 -19.22
N ILE A 15 -25.88 -7.02 -19.03
CA ILE A 15 -25.04 -7.76 -18.11
C ILE A 15 -24.02 -8.55 -18.93
N ILE A 16 -22.75 -8.32 -18.69
CA ILE A 16 -21.65 -9.02 -19.34
C ILE A 16 -20.82 -9.82 -18.33
N ASN A 17 -20.24 -10.92 -18.81
CA ASN A 17 -19.25 -11.69 -18.08
C ASN A 17 -17.89 -11.52 -18.76
N THR A 18 -16.88 -11.12 -18.00
CA THR A 18 -15.51 -10.95 -18.50
C THR A 18 -14.61 -12.06 -17.98
N GLY A 19 -13.48 -12.28 -18.66
CA GLY A 19 -12.48 -13.23 -18.22
C GLY A 19 -12.84 -14.69 -18.52
N SER A 20 -12.14 -15.59 -17.84
CA SER A 20 -12.27 -17.03 -18.04
C SER A 20 -11.81 -17.81 -16.81
N ARG A 21 -12.36 -19.03 -16.61
CA ARG A 21 -11.87 -19.97 -15.59
C ARG A 21 -10.56 -20.64 -15.99
N THR A 22 -10.13 -20.50 -17.25
CA THR A 22 -8.87 -21.07 -17.73
C THR A 22 -7.66 -20.30 -17.17
N LYS A 23 -6.54 -21.00 -17.03
CA LYS A 23 -5.31 -20.38 -16.52
C LYS A 23 -4.76 -19.29 -17.46
N LYS A 24 -5.01 -19.42 -18.77
CA LYS A 24 -4.63 -18.47 -19.82
C LYS A 24 -5.65 -18.45 -20.94
N THR A 25 -5.82 -17.29 -21.59
CA THR A 25 -6.59 -17.11 -22.83
C THR A 25 -5.97 -15.98 -23.63
N SER A 26 -6.07 -16.07 -24.95
CA SER A 26 -5.71 -15.01 -25.90
C SER A 26 -6.92 -14.61 -26.78
N ALA A 27 -8.13 -14.96 -26.35
CA ALA A 27 -9.36 -14.69 -27.09
C ALA A 27 -9.87 -13.28 -26.79
N GLY A 28 -9.51 -12.32 -27.63
CA GLY A 28 -10.00 -10.94 -27.55
C GLY A 28 -9.28 -10.06 -26.53
N TYR A 29 -9.86 -8.89 -26.27
CA TYR A 29 -9.33 -7.92 -25.31
C TYR A 29 -9.50 -8.39 -23.87
N ASN A 30 -8.58 -7.99 -22.99
CA ASN A 30 -8.69 -8.26 -21.56
C ASN A 30 -9.65 -7.27 -20.87
N LEU A 31 -10.95 -7.52 -21.02
CA LEU A 31 -11.98 -6.67 -20.44
C LEU A 31 -11.98 -6.72 -18.92
N THR A 32 -11.58 -7.83 -18.29
CA THR A 32 -11.46 -7.92 -16.83
C THR A 32 -10.55 -6.83 -16.30
N ASN A 33 -9.36 -6.65 -16.88
CA ASN A 33 -8.43 -5.61 -16.46
C ASN A 33 -8.88 -4.19 -16.84
N LEU A 34 -9.77 -4.04 -17.84
CA LEU A 34 -10.36 -2.75 -18.16
C LEU A 34 -11.30 -2.25 -17.04
N PHE A 35 -12.09 -3.16 -16.45
CA PHE A 35 -13.01 -2.79 -15.37
C PHE A 35 -12.33 -2.72 -14.00
N ILE A 36 -11.25 -3.48 -13.77
CA ILE A 36 -10.44 -3.36 -12.55
C ILE A 36 -9.80 -1.97 -12.51
N GLY A 37 -9.97 -1.25 -11.40
CA GLY A 37 -9.46 0.11 -11.25
C GLY A 37 -10.31 1.19 -11.92
N SER A 38 -11.43 0.84 -12.57
CA SER A 38 -12.33 1.81 -13.21
C SER A 38 -13.14 2.67 -12.21
N GLU A 39 -13.09 2.39 -10.92
CA GLU A 39 -13.78 3.12 -9.84
C GLU A 39 -15.29 3.34 -10.14
N GLY A 40 -15.95 2.37 -10.77
CA GLY A 40 -17.36 2.43 -11.13
C GLY A 40 -17.69 3.37 -12.29
N THR A 41 -16.70 3.88 -13.01
CA THR A 41 -16.93 4.81 -14.13
C THR A 41 -17.34 4.14 -15.43
N LEU A 42 -17.11 2.84 -15.57
CA LEU A 42 -17.41 2.07 -16.79
C LEU A 42 -18.59 1.10 -16.63
N GLY A 43 -18.95 0.74 -15.41
CA GLY A 43 -20.01 -0.20 -15.08
C GLY A 43 -20.02 -0.54 -13.60
N ILE A 44 -21.02 -1.33 -13.18
CA ILE A 44 -21.17 -1.80 -11.82
C ILE A 44 -20.73 -3.27 -11.76
N ILE A 45 -19.67 -3.55 -11.03
CA ILE A 45 -19.20 -4.92 -10.77
C ILE A 45 -20.13 -5.55 -9.74
N THR A 46 -20.81 -6.63 -10.10
CA THR A 46 -21.75 -7.35 -9.23
C THR A 46 -21.20 -8.67 -8.72
N GLU A 47 -20.29 -9.29 -9.49
CA GLU A 47 -19.64 -10.53 -9.08
C GLU A 47 -18.16 -10.50 -9.46
N VAL A 48 -17.33 -11.13 -8.63
CA VAL A 48 -15.89 -11.26 -8.84
C VAL A 48 -15.51 -12.73 -8.78
N GLN A 49 -14.89 -13.24 -9.85
CA GLN A 49 -14.31 -14.58 -9.89
C GLN A 49 -12.86 -14.51 -9.43
N LEU A 50 -12.55 -15.19 -8.34
CA LEU A 50 -11.23 -15.21 -7.72
C LEU A 50 -10.46 -16.48 -8.07
N ARG A 51 -9.15 -16.35 -8.25
CA ARG A 51 -8.21 -17.47 -8.22
C ARG A 51 -7.83 -17.73 -6.77
N LEU A 52 -8.04 -18.95 -6.33
CA LEU A 52 -7.69 -19.37 -4.97
C LEU A 52 -6.29 -19.99 -4.96
N SER A 53 -5.56 -19.72 -3.91
CA SER A 53 -4.33 -20.42 -3.56
C SER A 53 -4.64 -21.48 -2.50
N PRO A 54 -3.90 -22.60 -2.45
CA PRO A 54 -4.02 -23.55 -1.37
C PRO A 54 -3.67 -22.91 -0.02
N ILE A 55 -4.26 -23.41 1.06
CA ILE A 55 -3.86 -23.02 2.42
C ILE A 55 -2.44 -23.52 2.63
N PRO A 56 -1.48 -22.65 3.03
CA PRO A 56 -0.11 -23.05 3.27
C PRO A 56 -0.02 -24.05 4.42
N GLU A 57 0.87 -25.04 4.31
CA GLU A 57 1.14 -26.03 5.37
C GLU A 57 1.59 -25.34 6.66
N SER A 58 2.42 -24.32 6.54
CA SER A 58 2.97 -23.55 7.64
C SER A 58 2.93 -22.06 7.35
N ILE A 59 2.54 -21.28 8.35
CA ILE A 59 2.63 -19.82 8.37
C ILE A 59 3.55 -19.44 9.53
N MET A 60 4.60 -18.68 9.23
CA MET A 60 5.51 -18.15 10.25
C MET A 60 5.61 -16.65 10.13
N SER A 61 5.80 -15.95 11.24
CA SER A 61 5.98 -14.50 11.26
C SER A 61 7.30 -14.16 11.96
N ALA A 62 7.94 -13.07 11.51
CA ALA A 62 9.12 -12.55 12.19
C ALA A 62 9.04 -11.04 12.31
N VAL A 63 9.76 -10.49 13.28
CA VAL A 63 9.91 -9.04 13.52
C VAL A 63 11.37 -8.74 13.74
N CYS A 64 11.86 -7.64 13.17
CA CYS A 64 13.22 -7.16 13.37
C CYS A 64 13.21 -5.63 13.59
N HIS A 65 14.01 -5.16 14.53
CA HIS A 65 14.22 -3.76 14.86
C HIS A 65 15.47 -3.22 14.18
N PHE A 66 15.43 -1.94 13.77
CA PHE A 66 16.55 -1.31 13.07
C PHE A 66 16.90 0.05 13.69
N PRO A 67 18.19 0.47 13.64
CA PRO A 67 18.60 1.76 14.18
C PRO A 67 18.09 2.93 13.35
N THR A 68 17.91 2.74 12.04
CA THR A 68 17.40 3.76 11.11
C THR A 68 16.32 3.19 10.18
N LEU A 69 15.48 4.07 9.67
CA LEU A 69 14.47 3.70 8.68
C LEU A 69 15.12 3.21 7.38
N GLU A 70 16.25 3.81 7.00
CA GLU A 70 17.05 3.40 5.84
C GLU A 70 17.49 1.94 5.93
N ASN A 71 18.05 1.51 7.09
CA ASN A 71 18.46 0.12 7.29
C ASN A 71 17.27 -0.86 7.15
N ALA A 72 16.11 -0.49 7.66
CA ALA A 72 14.90 -1.30 7.52
C ALA A 72 14.50 -1.44 6.04
N VAL A 73 14.43 -0.33 5.31
CA VAL A 73 14.04 -0.36 3.89
C VAL A 73 15.06 -1.09 3.02
N GLN A 74 16.36 -0.91 3.26
CA GLN A 74 17.42 -1.66 2.56
C GLN A 74 17.31 -3.16 2.81
N THR A 75 16.97 -3.57 4.02
CA THR A 75 16.72 -4.99 4.33
C THR A 75 15.58 -5.54 3.49
N ALA A 76 14.45 -4.83 3.41
CA ALA A 76 13.32 -5.26 2.60
C ALA A 76 13.68 -5.36 1.11
N GLN A 77 14.43 -4.38 0.58
CA GLN A 77 14.95 -4.42 -0.79
C GLN A 77 15.82 -5.66 -1.05
N GLN A 78 16.76 -5.96 -0.17
CA GLN A 78 17.64 -7.09 -0.32
C GLN A 78 16.88 -8.42 -0.23
N VAL A 79 15.95 -8.58 0.70
CA VAL A 79 15.09 -9.77 0.80
C VAL A 79 14.40 -10.07 -0.53
N ILE A 80 13.86 -9.02 -1.19
CA ILE A 80 13.20 -9.16 -2.49
C ILE A 80 14.21 -9.44 -3.60
N GLN A 81 15.36 -8.76 -3.63
CA GLN A 81 16.41 -8.95 -4.63
C GLN A 81 17.01 -10.36 -4.58
N TYR A 82 17.15 -10.93 -3.40
CA TYR A 82 17.59 -12.32 -3.23
C TYR A 82 16.51 -13.35 -3.63
N GLY A 83 15.30 -12.89 -3.95
CA GLY A 83 14.20 -13.77 -4.37
C GLY A 83 13.65 -14.64 -3.24
N VAL A 84 13.79 -14.21 -1.99
CA VAL A 84 13.21 -14.93 -0.84
C VAL A 84 11.69 -14.97 -1.00
N PRO A 85 11.05 -16.15 -1.03
CA PRO A 85 9.61 -16.27 -1.12
C PRO A 85 8.96 -15.81 0.18
N ILE A 86 8.54 -14.55 0.21
CA ILE A 86 7.93 -13.94 1.37
C ILE A 86 6.48 -13.52 1.06
N ALA A 87 5.57 -13.74 2.00
CA ALA A 87 4.17 -13.41 1.82
C ALA A 87 3.89 -11.93 2.08
N ARG A 88 4.57 -11.32 3.07
CA ARG A 88 4.46 -9.89 3.41
C ARG A 88 5.75 -9.35 4.01
N ILE A 89 6.04 -8.10 3.68
CA ILE A 89 7.03 -7.27 4.36
C ILE A 89 6.37 -5.94 4.68
N GLU A 90 6.12 -5.70 5.96
CA GLU A 90 5.49 -4.49 6.47
C GLU A 90 6.49 -3.67 7.27
N MET A 91 6.39 -2.36 7.20
CA MET A 91 7.28 -1.44 7.89
C MET A 91 6.50 -0.46 8.76
N LEU A 92 6.99 -0.22 9.96
CA LEU A 92 6.61 0.93 10.78
C LEU A 92 7.86 1.75 11.09
N ASN A 93 7.78 3.08 10.90
CA ASN A 93 8.86 3.95 11.35
C ASN A 93 8.82 4.15 12.87
N LYS A 94 9.84 4.79 13.43
CA LYS A 94 9.97 5.03 14.88
C LYS A 94 8.74 5.72 15.48
N ASP A 95 8.21 6.75 14.81
CA ASP A 95 7.06 7.50 15.32
C ASP A 95 5.81 6.63 15.36
N GLN A 96 5.54 5.86 14.30
CA GLN A 96 4.41 4.93 14.29
C GLN A 96 4.56 3.83 15.33
N MET A 97 5.74 3.27 15.51
CA MET A 97 5.98 2.28 16.56
C MET A 97 5.65 2.84 17.95
N GLY A 98 6.14 4.04 18.26
CA GLY A 98 5.84 4.69 19.54
C GLY A 98 4.35 4.93 19.76
N ILE A 99 3.62 5.35 18.72
CA ILE A 99 2.17 5.55 18.76
C ILE A 99 1.45 4.21 19.01
N SER A 100 1.80 3.17 18.25
CA SER A 100 1.19 1.84 18.36
C SER A 100 1.45 1.21 19.74
N ILE A 101 2.67 1.30 20.25
CA ILE A 101 3.05 0.80 21.59
C ILE A 101 2.19 1.46 22.67
N ASN A 102 2.06 2.79 22.65
CA ASN A 102 1.28 3.52 23.63
C ASN A 102 -0.22 3.20 23.55
N TYR A 103 -0.77 3.14 22.34
CA TYR A 103 -2.19 2.84 22.10
C TYR A 103 -2.57 1.42 22.54
N SER A 104 -1.77 0.44 22.13
CA SER A 104 -2.02 -1.00 22.39
C SER A 104 -1.45 -1.46 23.73
N LYS A 105 -0.83 -0.54 24.51
CA LYS A 105 -0.20 -0.82 25.83
C LYS A 105 0.78 -2.00 25.77
N LEU A 106 1.57 -2.04 24.70
CA LEU A 106 2.57 -3.09 24.51
C LEU A 106 3.74 -2.85 25.48
N LYS A 107 4.23 -3.95 26.06
CA LYS A 107 5.34 -3.94 27.02
C LYS A 107 6.59 -4.53 26.39
N ASP A 108 7.75 -4.10 26.82
CA ASP A 108 9.05 -4.65 26.41
C ASP A 108 9.33 -4.58 24.91
N ILE A 109 8.75 -3.56 24.23
CA ILE A 109 8.98 -3.26 22.82
C ILE A 109 9.53 -1.84 22.70
N GLU A 110 10.64 -1.70 21.97
CA GLU A 110 11.28 -0.41 21.73
C GLU A 110 10.64 0.33 20.55
N ALA A 111 10.52 1.66 20.68
CA ALA A 111 10.03 2.52 19.61
C ALA A 111 11.16 2.85 18.63
N VAL A 112 11.45 1.95 17.72
CA VAL A 112 12.45 2.06 16.64
C VAL A 112 11.83 1.61 15.32
N PRO A 113 12.43 1.94 14.16
CA PRO A 113 11.99 1.41 12.88
C PRO A 113 11.95 -0.12 12.90
N THR A 114 10.84 -0.70 12.48
CA THR A 114 10.58 -2.14 12.64
C THR A 114 10.02 -2.73 11.35
N LEU A 115 10.56 -3.88 10.94
CA LEU A 115 9.99 -4.73 9.89
C LEU A 115 9.24 -5.90 10.49
N PHE A 116 8.12 -6.22 9.86
CA PHE A 116 7.29 -7.38 10.13
C PHE A 116 7.27 -8.25 8.88
N PHE A 117 7.58 -9.52 9.03
CA PHE A 117 7.65 -10.48 7.94
C PHE A 117 6.63 -11.60 8.16
N GLU A 118 6.05 -12.11 7.06
CA GLU A 118 5.21 -13.29 7.08
C GLU A 118 5.64 -14.25 5.96
N PHE A 119 5.82 -15.52 6.30
CA PHE A 119 6.26 -16.58 5.42
C PHE A 119 5.17 -17.64 5.27
N HIS A 120 4.87 -18.03 4.03
CA HIS A 120 3.91 -19.06 3.68
C HIS A 120 4.61 -20.18 2.91
N GLY A 121 4.49 -21.42 3.35
CA GLY A 121 5.11 -22.55 2.66
C GLY A 121 5.07 -23.83 3.49
N SER A 122 6.02 -24.72 3.22
CA SER A 122 6.31 -25.84 4.13
C SER A 122 7.10 -25.36 5.35
N GLU A 123 7.09 -26.14 6.43
CA GLU A 123 7.87 -25.80 7.62
C GLU A 123 9.37 -25.71 7.33
N ALA A 124 9.89 -26.63 6.52
CA ALA A 124 11.30 -26.64 6.13
C ALA A 124 11.68 -25.37 5.33
N SER A 125 10.87 -25.02 4.32
CA SER A 125 11.09 -23.82 3.51
C SER A 125 11.01 -22.54 4.35
N ASN A 126 10.03 -22.42 5.25
CA ASN A 126 9.90 -21.26 6.11
C ASN A 126 11.10 -21.10 7.06
N ASN A 127 11.60 -22.20 7.64
CA ASN A 127 12.78 -22.17 8.49
C ASN A 127 14.06 -21.74 7.75
N GLU A 128 14.22 -22.13 6.49
CA GLU A 128 15.31 -21.68 5.64
C GLU A 128 15.19 -20.18 5.31
N ASN A 129 14.02 -19.76 4.85
CA ASN A 129 13.74 -18.35 4.52
C ASN A 129 13.94 -17.41 5.72
N ILE A 130 13.50 -17.83 6.91
CA ILE A 130 13.72 -17.06 8.15
C ILE A 130 15.20 -16.85 8.44
N LYS A 131 16.05 -17.89 8.27
CA LYS A 131 17.49 -17.75 8.48
C LYS A 131 18.12 -16.77 7.49
N ILE A 132 17.73 -16.85 6.21
CA ILE A 132 18.23 -15.92 5.18
C ILE A 132 17.81 -14.48 5.53
N VAL A 133 16.56 -14.26 5.90
CA VAL A 133 16.06 -12.91 6.28
C VAL A 133 16.73 -12.42 7.56
N GLU A 134 17.01 -13.29 8.52
CA GLU A 134 17.76 -12.94 9.73
C GLU A 134 19.19 -12.50 9.42
N GLU A 135 19.90 -13.20 8.52
CA GLU A 135 21.25 -12.83 8.07
C GLU A 135 21.24 -11.48 7.35
N ILE A 136 20.34 -11.28 6.37
CA ILE A 136 20.18 -10.00 5.67
C ILE A 136 19.86 -8.87 6.67
N SER A 137 19.01 -9.14 7.67
CA SER A 137 18.68 -8.16 8.70
C SER A 137 19.91 -7.78 9.54
N LYS A 138 20.73 -8.75 9.93
CA LYS A 138 21.99 -8.51 10.67
C LYS A 138 22.97 -7.66 9.86
N ASP A 139 23.14 -7.95 8.57
CA ASP A 139 24.02 -7.20 7.68
C ASP A 139 23.60 -5.72 7.55
N ASN A 140 22.32 -5.42 7.76
CA ASN A 140 21.76 -4.07 7.82
C ASN A 140 21.56 -3.54 9.26
N ASN A 141 22.36 -4.01 10.21
CA ASN A 141 22.32 -3.60 11.62
C ASN A 141 20.99 -3.90 12.34
N GLY A 142 20.22 -4.87 11.86
CA GLY A 142 19.01 -5.34 12.51
C GLY A 142 19.29 -6.00 13.86
N SER A 143 18.40 -5.79 14.80
CA SER A 143 18.49 -6.30 16.17
C SER A 143 17.18 -6.93 16.61
N SER A 144 17.22 -7.69 17.70
CA SER A 144 16.03 -8.28 18.31
C SER A 144 15.16 -9.07 17.31
N PHE A 145 15.79 -9.80 16.38
CA PHE A 145 15.07 -10.65 15.45
C PHE A 145 14.32 -11.74 16.23
N LYS A 146 13.00 -11.73 16.13
CA LYS A 146 12.11 -12.70 16.78
C LYS A 146 11.18 -13.29 15.75
N TRP A 147 10.92 -14.58 15.83
CA TRP A 147 9.96 -15.25 14.97
C TRP A 147 9.05 -16.19 15.74
N ALA A 148 7.88 -16.49 15.18
CA ALA A 148 6.87 -17.36 15.78
C ALA A 148 6.11 -18.16 14.71
N LYS A 149 5.78 -19.41 15.06
CA LYS A 149 4.92 -20.31 14.28
C LYS A 149 3.52 -20.37 14.84
N ASP A 150 3.41 -20.38 16.17
CA ASP A 150 2.13 -20.44 16.87
C ASP A 150 1.27 -19.19 16.58
N LEU A 151 -0.03 -19.40 16.39
CA LEU A 151 -0.95 -18.32 16.00
C LEU A 151 -1.01 -17.18 17.05
N GLU A 152 -1.00 -17.52 18.33
CA GLU A 152 -1.08 -16.54 19.41
C GLU A 152 0.21 -15.69 19.45
N GLU A 153 1.36 -16.33 19.35
CA GLU A 153 2.65 -15.64 19.30
C GLU A 153 2.79 -14.75 18.05
N ARG A 154 2.37 -15.24 16.87
CA ARG A 154 2.32 -14.44 15.64
C ARG A 154 1.42 -13.22 15.82
N ASN A 155 0.24 -13.38 16.41
CA ASN A 155 -0.69 -12.29 16.69
C ASN A 155 -0.07 -11.24 17.63
N LYS A 156 0.70 -11.66 18.63
CA LYS A 156 1.44 -10.74 19.51
C LYS A 156 2.47 -9.93 18.73
N LEU A 157 3.25 -10.58 17.83
CA LEU A 157 4.23 -9.89 16.99
C LEU A 157 3.56 -8.82 16.10
N TRP A 158 2.42 -9.13 15.51
CA TRP A 158 1.73 -8.25 14.56
C TRP A 158 0.84 -7.18 15.20
N LYS A 159 0.63 -7.21 16.51
CA LYS A 159 -0.32 -6.31 17.17
C LYS A 159 -0.03 -4.83 16.93
N ALA A 160 1.22 -4.40 16.98
CA ALA A 160 1.61 -3.03 16.70
C ALA A 160 1.23 -2.58 15.28
N ARG A 161 1.28 -3.50 14.31
CA ARG A 161 0.94 -3.24 12.90
C ARG A 161 -0.58 -3.14 12.68
N TRP A 162 -1.38 -3.97 13.35
CA TRP A 162 -2.83 -3.96 13.15
C TRP A 162 -3.50 -2.69 13.67
N ASP A 163 -3.00 -2.12 14.74
CA ASP A 163 -3.59 -0.96 15.38
C ASP A 163 -3.14 0.39 14.77
N VAL A 164 -2.37 0.38 13.68
CA VAL A 164 -1.73 1.55 13.05
C VAL A 164 -2.70 2.71 12.84
N TYR A 165 -3.76 2.52 12.06
CA TYR A 165 -4.69 3.60 11.71
C TYR A 165 -5.43 4.14 12.94
N TYR A 166 -5.94 3.25 13.78
CA TYR A 166 -6.71 3.63 14.97
C TYR A 166 -5.83 4.32 16.01
N SER A 167 -4.57 3.91 16.14
CA SER A 167 -3.61 4.52 17.05
C SER A 167 -3.28 5.96 16.65
N VAL A 168 -3.12 6.24 15.36
CA VAL A 168 -2.90 7.60 14.85
C VAL A 168 -4.17 8.45 14.99
N LYS A 169 -5.34 7.89 14.65
CA LYS A 169 -6.62 8.59 14.80
C LYS A 169 -6.90 9.00 16.24
N ALA A 170 -6.47 8.21 17.22
CA ALA A 170 -6.65 8.49 18.65
C ALA A 170 -5.76 9.62 19.19
N LEU A 171 -4.79 10.12 18.41
CA LEU A 171 -3.89 11.21 18.87
C LEU A 171 -4.60 12.55 19.03
N ILE A 172 -5.67 12.79 18.28
CA ILE A 172 -6.42 14.04 18.29
C ILE A 172 -7.89 13.73 18.52
N ASN A 173 -8.46 14.29 19.57
CA ASN A 173 -9.89 14.14 19.85
C ASN A 173 -10.71 14.75 18.70
N ASN A 174 -11.64 14.00 18.12
CA ASN A 174 -12.39 14.33 16.89
C ASN A 174 -11.50 14.63 15.67
N GLY A 175 -10.22 14.29 15.72
CA GLY A 175 -9.27 14.46 14.63
C GLY A 175 -9.55 13.55 13.43
N ARG A 176 -8.94 13.92 12.31
CA ARG A 176 -8.87 13.11 11.09
C ARG A 176 -7.44 12.70 10.80
N VAL A 177 -7.29 11.69 9.97
CA VAL A 177 -6.00 11.25 9.45
C VAL A 177 -6.00 11.43 7.95
N TYR A 178 -5.07 12.23 7.44
CA TYR A 178 -4.77 12.27 6.02
C TYR A 178 -3.74 11.19 5.73
N SER A 179 -4.11 10.20 4.95
CA SER A 179 -3.20 9.14 4.51
C SER A 179 -2.68 9.45 3.11
N THR A 180 -1.37 9.58 2.98
CA THR A 180 -0.74 9.60 1.65
C THR A 180 -0.74 8.20 1.07
N ASP A 181 -0.49 8.08 -0.24
CA ASP A 181 -0.45 6.78 -0.90
C ASP A 181 0.38 6.90 -2.17
N VAL A 182 1.61 6.47 -2.11
CA VAL A 182 2.52 6.40 -3.25
C VAL A 182 3.13 5.00 -3.33
N CYS A 183 3.40 4.54 -4.54
CA CYS A 183 4.08 3.28 -4.77
C CYS A 183 5.26 3.49 -5.71
N LEU A 184 6.41 2.92 -5.38
CA LEU A 184 7.69 3.13 -6.06
C LEU A 184 8.23 1.79 -6.62
N PRO A 185 9.05 1.82 -7.68
CA PRO A 185 9.97 0.73 -7.94
C PRO A 185 10.79 0.46 -6.66
N ILE A 186 10.93 -0.80 -6.29
CA ILE A 186 11.54 -1.21 -5.01
C ILE A 186 12.95 -0.61 -4.83
N SER A 187 13.71 -0.47 -5.93
CA SER A 187 15.04 0.18 -5.91
C SER A 187 15.03 1.65 -5.45
N ASN A 188 13.91 2.33 -5.57
CA ASN A 188 13.80 3.78 -5.34
C ASN A 188 13.06 4.13 -4.04
N ILE A 189 12.54 3.11 -3.33
CA ILE A 189 11.69 3.34 -2.16
C ILE A 189 12.45 3.99 -1.01
N THR A 190 13.72 3.62 -0.78
CA THR A 190 14.56 4.21 0.28
C THR A 190 14.70 5.72 0.10
N GLU A 191 14.99 6.18 -1.12
CA GLU A 191 15.13 7.61 -1.42
C GLU A 191 13.83 8.37 -1.14
N CYS A 192 12.68 7.82 -1.57
CA CYS A 192 11.39 8.46 -1.37
C CYS A 192 10.96 8.51 0.11
N VAL A 193 11.21 7.45 0.86
CA VAL A 193 10.90 7.36 2.30
C VAL A 193 11.74 8.36 3.10
N ASN A 194 13.05 8.44 2.82
CA ASN A 194 13.95 9.43 3.45
C ASN A 194 13.53 10.86 3.11
N TYR A 195 13.17 11.12 1.85
CA TYR A 195 12.63 12.42 1.42
C TYR A 195 11.36 12.78 2.18
N ALA A 196 10.42 11.83 2.33
CA ALA A 196 9.19 12.05 3.08
C ALA A 196 9.47 12.42 4.54
N GLU A 197 10.40 11.73 5.20
CA GLU A 197 10.78 12.01 6.58
C GLU A 197 11.43 13.41 6.73
N GLU A 198 12.29 13.78 5.79
CA GLU A 198 12.93 15.10 5.78
C GLU A 198 11.90 16.23 5.57
N GLN A 199 11.01 16.09 4.58
CA GLN A 199 10.00 17.11 4.30
C GLN A 199 9.02 17.25 5.48
N ALA A 200 8.57 16.14 6.09
CA ALA A 200 7.71 16.21 7.25
C ALA A 200 8.33 17.03 8.40
N LYS A 201 9.63 16.85 8.66
CA LYS A 201 10.38 17.66 9.64
C LYS A 201 10.39 19.14 9.27
N LYS A 202 10.61 19.48 7.98
CA LYS A 202 10.61 20.89 7.49
C LYS A 202 9.26 21.56 7.68
N PHE A 203 8.16 20.83 7.48
CA PHE A 203 6.80 21.33 7.69
C PHE A 203 6.36 21.33 9.17
N GLY A 204 7.17 20.75 10.08
CA GLY A 204 6.80 20.57 11.47
C GLY A 204 5.60 19.62 11.64
N LEU A 205 5.44 18.66 10.72
CA LEU A 205 4.39 17.65 10.75
C LEU A 205 4.86 16.42 11.51
N ARG A 206 3.99 15.86 12.33
CA ARG A 206 4.15 14.52 12.85
C ARG A 206 3.83 13.54 11.73
N ALA A 207 4.74 12.61 11.41
CA ALA A 207 4.67 11.78 10.24
C ALA A 207 4.91 10.29 10.56
N PRO A 208 3.99 9.64 11.29
CA PRO A 208 4.01 8.19 11.42
C PRO A 208 3.86 7.55 10.04
N MET A 209 4.73 6.56 9.75
CA MET A 209 4.77 5.88 8.46
C MET A 209 4.52 4.40 8.62
N VAL A 210 3.77 3.86 7.66
CA VAL A 210 3.54 2.43 7.46
C VAL A 210 3.78 2.10 6.00
N GLY A 211 4.38 0.96 5.71
CA GLY A 211 4.68 0.56 4.33
C GLY A 211 4.46 -0.91 4.07
N HIS A 212 3.86 -1.21 2.92
CA HIS A 212 3.80 -2.52 2.27
C HIS A 212 5.06 -2.66 1.40
N LEU A 213 6.23 -2.82 2.05
CA LEU A 213 7.51 -2.74 1.35
C LEU A 213 7.69 -3.86 0.31
N GLY A 214 6.98 -4.98 0.47
CA GLY A 214 6.95 -6.04 -0.54
C GLY A 214 6.46 -5.58 -1.90
N ASP A 215 5.55 -4.60 -1.93
CA ASP A 215 4.93 -4.05 -3.13
C ASP A 215 5.51 -2.67 -3.52
N GLY A 216 6.40 -2.09 -2.71
CA GLY A 216 6.93 -0.75 -2.94
C GLY A 216 6.00 0.39 -2.50
N ASN A 217 4.92 0.08 -1.80
CA ASN A 217 3.91 1.04 -1.34
C ASN A 217 4.20 1.49 0.10
N PHE A 218 4.00 2.79 0.38
CA PHE A 218 4.00 3.30 1.75
C PHE A 218 3.06 4.49 1.93
N HIS A 219 2.66 4.71 3.20
CA HIS A 219 1.78 5.77 3.62
C HIS A 219 2.41 6.59 4.74
N VAL A 220 2.24 7.89 4.68
CA VAL A 220 2.45 8.80 5.79
C VAL A 220 1.07 9.15 6.35
N LEU A 221 0.85 8.83 7.61
CA LEU A 221 -0.43 9.05 8.29
C LEU A 221 -0.35 10.37 9.06
N LEU A 222 -0.96 11.42 8.53
CA LEU A 222 -0.88 12.77 9.05
C LEU A 222 -2.14 13.11 9.87
N PRO A 223 -2.07 13.06 11.23
CA PRO A 223 -3.20 13.41 12.07
C PRO A 223 -3.39 14.93 12.07
N PHE A 224 -4.64 15.38 11.98
CA PHE A 224 -4.97 16.80 12.03
C PHE A 224 -6.37 17.05 12.60
N ASP A 225 -6.54 18.24 13.18
CA ASP A 225 -7.83 18.79 13.55
C ASP A 225 -8.49 19.38 12.28
N PRO A 226 -9.70 18.93 11.90
CA PRO A 226 -10.43 19.48 10.73
C PRO A 226 -10.65 20.99 10.76
N GLU A 227 -10.73 21.58 11.95
CA GLU A 227 -10.91 23.02 12.14
C GLU A 227 -9.60 23.80 11.91
N ASN A 228 -8.45 23.15 11.99
CA ASN A 228 -7.13 23.77 11.75
C ASN A 228 -6.76 23.79 10.27
N LYS A 229 -7.23 24.82 9.56
CA LYS A 229 -6.99 25.00 8.12
C LYS A 229 -5.50 25.17 7.77
N GLU A 230 -4.70 25.73 8.67
CA GLU A 230 -3.26 25.92 8.44
C GLU A 230 -2.53 24.57 8.43
N THR A 231 -2.80 23.72 9.39
CA THR A 231 -2.24 22.36 9.40
C THR A 231 -2.69 21.57 8.16
N TYR A 232 -3.95 21.66 7.78
CA TYR A 232 -4.44 20.97 6.57
C TYR A 232 -3.75 21.48 5.30
N LYS A 233 -3.48 22.80 5.19
CA LYS A 233 -2.72 23.37 4.08
C LYS A 233 -1.30 22.80 4.03
N LYS A 234 -0.59 22.76 5.15
CA LYS A 234 0.76 22.14 5.24
C LYS A 234 0.75 20.68 4.82
N ILE A 235 -0.27 19.92 5.21
CA ILE A 235 -0.45 18.52 4.82
C ILE A 235 -0.61 18.40 3.30
N ARG A 236 -1.40 19.27 2.68
CA ARG A 236 -1.58 19.27 1.21
C ARG A 236 -0.28 19.60 0.48
N GLU A 237 0.45 20.62 0.90
CA GLU A 237 1.75 20.98 0.35
C GLU A 237 2.79 19.86 0.51
N PHE A 238 2.82 19.21 1.68
CA PHE A 238 3.65 18.04 1.89
C PHE A 238 3.30 16.90 0.93
N ASN A 239 1.99 16.59 0.78
CA ASN A 239 1.54 15.53 -0.12
C ASN A 239 1.87 15.83 -1.58
N ASP A 240 1.77 17.10 -2.00
CA ASP A 240 2.16 17.55 -3.35
C ASP A 240 3.65 17.29 -3.62
N LEU A 241 4.51 17.60 -2.65
CA LEU A 241 5.95 17.34 -2.76
C LEU A 241 6.25 15.84 -2.80
N LEU A 242 5.59 15.04 -1.96
CA LEU A 242 5.77 13.60 -1.92
C LEU A 242 5.36 12.94 -3.25
N ILE A 243 4.21 13.32 -3.80
CA ILE A 243 3.73 12.82 -5.10
C ILE A 243 4.69 13.21 -6.23
N ASN A 244 5.14 14.47 -6.29
CA ASN A 244 6.09 14.90 -7.30
C ASN A 244 7.40 14.10 -7.21
N LYS A 245 7.89 13.85 -5.98
CA LYS A 245 9.09 13.01 -5.77
C LYS A 245 8.87 11.56 -6.20
N ALA A 246 7.71 10.99 -5.91
CA ALA A 246 7.37 9.64 -6.36
C ALA A 246 7.38 9.55 -7.90
N LEU A 247 6.78 10.51 -8.60
CA LEU A 247 6.78 10.56 -10.06
C LEU A 247 8.19 10.75 -10.65
N GLU A 248 9.03 11.59 -10.05
CA GLU A 248 10.45 11.75 -10.42
C GLU A 248 11.19 10.41 -10.36
N LEU A 249 10.90 9.63 -9.33
CA LEU A 249 11.48 8.31 -9.08
C LEU A 249 10.78 7.16 -9.85
N LYS A 250 9.94 7.48 -10.85
CA LYS A 250 9.20 6.52 -11.67
C LYS A 250 8.17 5.67 -10.88
N GLY A 251 7.69 6.21 -9.78
CA GLY A 251 6.56 5.67 -9.01
C GLY A 251 5.22 6.16 -9.53
N THR A 252 4.17 5.89 -8.76
CA THR A 252 2.78 6.28 -9.06
C THR A 252 2.18 7.11 -7.91
N ILE A 253 1.19 7.93 -8.27
CA ILE A 253 0.46 8.82 -7.34
C ILE A 253 -0.43 8.07 -6.35
N THR A 254 -0.72 6.80 -6.62
CA THR A 254 -1.61 5.97 -5.79
C THR A 254 -1.29 4.50 -5.99
N GLY A 255 -0.89 3.84 -4.90
CA GLY A 255 -0.63 2.40 -4.90
C GLY A 255 -1.93 1.60 -4.81
N GLU A 256 -2.84 1.99 -3.91
CA GLU A 256 -4.03 1.21 -3.60
C GLU A 256 -5.31 2.03 -3.37
N HIS A 257 -5.22 3.33 -2.99
CA HIS A 257 -6.41 4.12 -2.61
C HIS A 257 -7.24 4.62 -3.81
N GLY A 258 -6.71 4.54 -5.03
CA GLY A 258 -7.35 5.06 -6.23
C GLY A 258 -7.21 6.58 -6.38
N VAL A 259 -7.77 7.09 -7.48
CA VAL A 259 -7.73 8.51 -7.86
C VAL A 259 -8.91 9.28 -7.28
N GLY A 260 -10.11 8.74 -7.40
CA GLY A 260 -11.36 9.32 -6.90
C GLY A 260 -11.60 10.74 -7.39
N LEU A 261 -11.92 11.63 -6.45
CA LEU A 261 -12.12 13.06 -6.69
C LEU A 261 -10.87 13.90 -6.42
N HIS A 262 -9.97 13.41 -5.59
CA HIS A 262 -8.93 14.23 -4.96
C HIS A 262 -7.56 14.12 -5.62
N LYS A 263 -7.33 13.11 -6.46
CA LYS A 263 -6.04 12.88 -7.13
C LYS A 263 -6.07 13.12 -8.65
N LYS A 264 -7.15 13.71 -9.20
CA LYS A 264 -7.29 13.94 -10.64
C LYS A 264 -6.17 14.79 -11.24
N GLU A 265 -5.74 15.84 -10.54
CA GLU A 265 -4.64 16.70 -10.97
C GLU A 265 -3.31 15.96 -11.05
N TYR A 266 -3.09 15.01 -10.14
CA TYR A 266 -1.89 14.17 -10.15
C TYR A 266 -1.94 13.12 -11.26
N LEU A 267 -3.13 12.56 -11.53
CA LEU A 267 -3.31 11.66 -12.66
C LEU A 267 -2.95 12.32 -13.99
N LEU A 268 -3.31 13.61 -14.17
CA LEU A 268 -2.91 14.39 -15.34
C LEU A 268 -1.38 14.54 -15.46
N LYS A 269 -0.65 14.59 -14.34
CA LYS A 269 0.83 14.63 -14.37
C LYS A 269 1.42 13.27 -14.73
N GLU A 270 0.86 12.17 -14.19
CA GLU A 270 1.37 10.81 -14.42
C GLU A 270 1.03 10.27 -15.80
N HIS A 271 -0.18 10.55 -16.27
CA HIS A 271 -0.77 9.91 -17.47
C HIS A 271 -1.32 10.90 -18.50
N ALA A 272 -0.71 12.08 -18.65
CA ALA A 272 -1.18 13.11 -19.58
C ALA A 272 -1.51 12.57 -20.98
N ASP A 273 -0.64 11.75 -21.55
CA ASP A 273 -0.79 11.19 -22.89
C ASP A 273 -1.87 10.08 -22.97
N ASN A 274 -2.24 9.48 -21.84
CA ASN A 274 -3.22 8.39 -21.78
C ASN A 274 -4.64 8.90 -21.51
N ILE A 275 -4.81 10.08 -20.95
CA ILE A 275 -6.11 10.65 -20.60
C ILE A 275 -7.07 10.74 -21.79
N PRO A 276 -6.63 11.16 -23.01
CA PRO A 276 -7.53 11.18 -24.18
C PRO A 276 -8.14 9.82 -24.49
N LEU A 277 -7.34 8.75 -24.39
CA LEU A 277 -7.82 7.38 -24.62
C LEU A 277 -8.77 6.92 -23.50
N MET A 278 -8.46 7.22 -22.23
CA MET A 278 -9.34 6.91 -21.10
C MET A 278 -10.70 7.61 -21.26
N LYS A 279 -10.72 8.89 -21.66
CA LYS A 279 -11.96 9.62 -21.97
C LYS A 279 -12.74 9.03 -23.14
N LEU A 280 -12.05 8.58 -24.19
CA LEU A 280 -12.67 7.92 -25.34
C LEU A 280 -13.38 6.62 -24.91
N ILE A 281 -12.69 5.76 -24.12
CA ILE A 281 -13.25 4.53 -23.57
C ILE A 281 -14.50 4.84 -22.73
N LYS A 282 -14.41 5.79 -21.82
CA LYS A 282 -15.53 6.20 -20.97
C LYS A 282 -16.73 6.65 -21.82
N ARG A 283 -16.53 7.53 -22.80
CA ARG A 283 -17.61 8.04 -23.68
C ARG A 283 -18.22 6.92 -24.55
N SER A 284 -17.43 5.96 -24.99
CA SER A 284 -17.90 4.84 -25.81
C SER A 284 -18.79 3.88 -25.02
N ILE A 285 -18.48 3.65 -23.74
CA ILE A 285 -19.22 2.72 -22.88
C ILE A 285 -20.41 3.43 -22.22
N ASP A 286 -20.22 4.65 -21.72
CA ASP A 286 -21.20 5.43 -20.95
C ASP A 286 -21.48 6.77 -21.64
N GLN A 287 -22.25 6.71 -22.73
CA GLN A 287 -22.55 7.88 -23.56
C GLN A 287 -23.31 8.98 -22.79
N ASN A 288 -24.12 8.59 -21.81
CA ASN A 288 -24.93 9.51 -20.99
C ASN A 288 -24.20 9.99 -19.73
N ASN A 289 -22.95 9.50 -19.50
CA ASN A 289 -22.14 9.83 -18.32
C ASN A 289 -22.88 9.66 -16.98
N ILE A 290 -23.60 8.54 -16.84
CA ILE A 290 -24.36 8.21 -15.62
C ILE A 290 -23.57 7.40 -14.61
N MET A 291 -22.49 6.74 -15.06
CA MET A 291 -21.66 5.88 -14.21
C MET A 291 -20.59 6.70 -13.48
N ASN A 292 -20.81 6.93 -12.20
CA ASN A 292 -19.87 7.61 -11.28
C ASN A 292 -19.19 8.86 -11.90
N PRO A 293 -19.96 9.85 -12.39
CA PRO A 293 -19.42 10.98 -13.12
C PRO A 293 -18.46 11.83 -12.28
N GLY A 294 -17.40 12.34 -12.92
CA GLY A 294 -16.40 13.20 -12.29
C GLY A 294 -15.36 12.45 -11.43
N LYS A 295 -15.39 11.11 -11.40
CA LYS A 295 -14.32 10.28 -10.80
C LYS A 295 -13.22 10.00 -11.80
N ILE A 296 -12.00 9.87 -11.31
CA ILE A 296 -10.75 9.64 -12.06
C ILE A 296 -10.36 10.87 -12.88
N PHE A 297 -11.22 11.36 -13.77
CA PHE A 297 -11.02 12.55 -14.60
C PHE A 297 -12.37 13.21 -14.95
N ASP A 298 -12.32 14.45 -15.42
CA ASP A 298 -13.49 15.13 -15.98
C ASP A 298 -13.53 14.90 -17.49
N LEU A 299 -14.74 14.71 -18.04
CA LEU A 299 -14.94 14.47 -19.48
C LEU A 299 -14.82 15.73 -20.34
N ASN A 300 -14.97 16.89 -19.72
CA ASN A 300 -14.91 18.19 -20.43
C ASN A 300 -13.46 18.57 -20.71
#